data_a1144a90549cc35c04d8649350c15cc3
#
_entry.id   a1144a90549cc35c04d8649350c15cc3
#
_cell.length_a   1.000
_cell.length_b   1.000
_cell.length_c   1.000
_cell.angle_alpha   90.00
_cell.angle_beta   90.00
_cell.angle_gamma   90.00
#
_symmetry.space_group_name_H-M   'P 1'
#
loop_
_entity.id
_entity.type
_entity.pdbx_description
1 polymer ?
#
loop_
_entity_poly.entity_id
_entity_poly.type
_entity_poly.pdbx_seq_one_letter_code
_entity_poly.pdbx_strand_id
1 'polypeptide(L)'
;MLQEAMEVFQIMLQEKGERIITDAYIPKDGTYRLIVMKDDGWVIKDPVDIIFNKKTNTVDISNDMDYLLIQELDYKSKLLEMNKPIDPKKVIHSNNYLSLAVKKESVTSGKLSEEIIQQYYEILRNPNKKYEKKPQARALYHVAEERLGQPDIEAIDKIEKFILANKEDIWKGINLEKKNYVKLFFVYQEEEKTKEIYKIESERYLIPNIYNNNNFNMEFEKGIVGLPNDNMGMNSKKPYLENK
;
A
#
# COMPACT_ATOMS: atom_id res chain seq x y z
N MET A 1 16.95 8.20 -29.65
CA MET A 1 16.63 8.70 -28.30
C MET A 1 15.68 7.78 -27.54
N LEU A 2 14.39 7.61 -27.94
CA LEU A 2 13.46 6.75 -27.17
C LEU A 2 13.88 5.27 -27.19
N GLN A 3 14.27 4.76 -28.34
CA GLN A 3 14.74 3.38 -28.49
C GLN A 3 16.02 3.12 -27.67
N GLU A 4 16.99 4.01 -27.74
CA GLU A 4 18.22 3.92 -26.93
C GLU A 4 17.93 3.98 -25.43
N ALA A 5 17.00 4.86 -25.01
CA ALA A 5 16.56 4.91 -23.61
C ALA A 5 15.89 3.62 -23.16
N MET A 6 15.08 2.97 -24.02
CA MET A 6 14.47 1.68 -23.75
C MET A 6 15.51 0.56 -23.65
N GLU A 7 16.51 0.55 -24.53
CA GLU A 7 17.60 -0.43 -24.49
C GLU A 7 18.41 -0.30 -23.19
N VAL A 8 18.77 0.92 -22.80
CA VAL A 8 19.46 1.18 -21.52
C VAL A 8 18.58 0.75 -20.33
N PHE A 9 17.30 1.06 -20.36
CA PHE A 9 16.38 0.63 -19.31
C PHE A 9 16.26 -0.89 -19.22
N GLN A 10 16.21 -1.58 -20.34
CA GLN A 10 16.17 -3.06 -20.38
C GLN A 10 17.44 -3.68 -19.78
N ILE A 11 18.61 -3.12 -20.10
CA ILE A 11 19.88 -3.57 -19.51
C ILE A 11 19.86 -3.38 -18.00
N MET A 12 19.48 -2.18 -17.54
CA MET A 12 19.38 -1.89 -16.11
C MET A 12 18.36 -2.79 -15.39
N LEU A 13 17.24 -3.09 -16.05
CA LEU A 13 16.21 -3.99 -15.52
C LEU A 13 16.73 -5.45 -15.41
N GLN A 14 17.54 -5.90 -16.38
CA GLN A 14 18.19 -7.21 -16.31
C GLN A 14 19.23 -7.31 -15.18
N GLU A 15 19.98 -6.23 -14.94
CA GLU A 15 21.00 -6.20 -13.88
C GLU A 15 20.45 -6.00 -12.48
N LYS A 16 19.48 -5.11 -12.31
CA LYS A 16 18.95 -4.69 -11.00
C LYS A 16 17.57 -5.25 -10.66
N GLY A 17 16.85 -5.80 -11.65
CA GLY A 17 15.47 -6.22 -11.47
C GLY A 17 14.54 -5.07 -11.08
N GLU A 18 13.52 -5.35 -10.30
CA GLU A 18 12.55 -4.33 -9.83
C GLU A 18 13.20 -3.23 -8.97
N ARG A 19 14.40 -3.46 -8.44
CA ARG A 19 15.14 -2.48 -7.63
C ARG A 19 15.48 -1.20 -8.38
N ILE A 20 15.54 -1.22 -9.71
CA ILE A 20 15.73 0.01 -10.51
C ILE A 20 14.70 1.09 -10.20
N ILE A 21 13.47 0.68 -9.85
CA ILE A 21 12.39 1.59 -9.50
C ILE A 21 12.40 1.89 -8.01
N THR A 22 12.56 0.87 -7.18
CA THR A 22 12.52 1.02 -5.73
C THR A 22 13.72 1.79 -5.18
N ASP A 23 14.91 1.64 -5.76
CA ASP A 23 16.11 2.39 -5.35
C ASP A 23 15.94 3.92 -5.52
N ALA A 24 15.12 4.35 -6.47
CA ALA A 24 14.81 5.78 -6.69
C ALA A 24 13.62 6.28 -5.87
N TYR A 25 12.89 5.39 -5.21
CA TYR A 25 11.71 5.75 -4.43
C TYR A 25 12.11 6.27 -3.05
N ILE A 26 11.55 7.37 -2.65
CA ILE A 26 11.72 7.94 -1.32
C ILE A 26 10.39 7.80 -0.56
N PRO A 27 10.37 7.05 0.56
CA PRO A 27 9.19 6.98 1.41
C PRO A 27 8.77 8.37 1.91
N LYS A 28 7.47 8.58 2.08
CA LYS A 28 6.97 9.85 2.58
C LYS A 28 7.34 10.09 4.04
N ASP A 29 7.39 11.35 4.42
CA ASP A 29 7.59 11.76 5.82
C ASP A 29 6.60 11.04 6.73
N GLY A 30 7.13 10.36 7.72
CA GLY A 30 6.31 9.60 8.65
C GLY A 30 7.12 8.74 9.59
N THR A 31 6.40 8.00 10.41
CA THR A 31 6.96 6.96 11.26
C THR A 31 6.54 5.60 10.72
N TYR A 32 7.48 4.74 10.54
CA TYR A 32 7.32 3.40 10.00
C TYR A 32 7.62 2.37 11.07
N ARG A 33 6.86 1.28 11.11
CA ARG A 33 7.11 0.20 12.06
C ARG A 33 6.90 -1.15 11.39
N LEU A 34 7.89 -2.02 11.49
CA LEU A 34 7.78 -3.41 11.07
C LEU A 34 7.24 -4.26 12.23
N ILE A 35 6.32 -5.15 11.92
CA ILE A 35 5.76 -6.14 12.83
C ILE A 35 5.98 -7.51 12.20
N VAL A 36 6.92 -8.26 12.76
CA VAL A 36 7.33 -9.56 12.21
C VAL A 36 6.41 -10.65 12.71
N MET A 37 5.79 -11.36 11.80
CA MET A 37 4.95 -12.53 12.06
C MET A 37 5.85 -13.77 12.12
N LYS A 38 5.85 -14.43 13.27
CA LYS A 38 6.58 -15.69 13.50
C LYS A 38 5.62 -16.82 13.77
N ASP A 39 6.11 -18.05 13.69
CA ASP A 39 5.30 -19.24 13.98
C ASP A 39 4.84 -19.27 15.44
N ASP A 40 5.68 -18.75 16.34
CA ASP A 40 5.46 -18.74 17.78
C ASP A 40 4.96 -17.40 18.34
N GLY A 41 4.67 -16.40 17.48
CA GLY A 41 4.17 -15.10 17.94
C GLY A 41 4.53 -13.93 17.03
N TRP A 42 4.64 -12.74 17.65
CA TRP A 42 4.87 -11.49 16.95
C TRP A 42 6.01 -10.71 17.55
N VAL A 43 6.79 -10.04 16.72
CA VAL A 43 7.84 -9.13 17.16
C VAL A 43 7.56 -7.75 16.62
N ILE A 44 7.27 -6.80 17.52
CA ILE A 44 7.12 -5.38 17.19
C ILE A 44 8.52 -4.76 17.22
N LYS A 45 9.02 -4.30 16.06
CA LYS A 45 10.31 -3.62 15.98
C LYS A 45 10.20 -2.15 16.44
N ASP A 46 11.35 -1.54 16.72
CA ASP A 46 11.40 -0.11 17.02
C ASP A 46 10.92 0.73 15.84
N PRO A 47 10.29 1.87 16.10
CA PRO A 47 9.81 2.75 15.03
C PRO A 47 10.98 3.42 14.30
N VAL A 48 10.83 3.58 13.00
CA VAL A 48 11.77 4.29 12.13
C VAL A 48 11.13 5.58 11.65
N ASP A 49 11.69 6.72 12.04
CA ASP A 49 11.26 8.03 11.51
C ASP A 49 12.00 8.30 10.19
N ILE A 50 11.25 8.68 9.17
CA ILE A 50 11.76 9.08 7.86
C ILE A 50 11.31 10.52 7.60
N ILE A 51 12.28 11.40 7.33
CA ILE A 51 12.05 12.82 7.08
C ILE A 51 12.75 13.20 5.76
N PHE A 52 11.97 13.67 4.80
CA PHE A 52 12.52 14.17 3.54
C PHE A 52 12.75 15.69 3.60
N ASN A 53 13.99 16.08 3.48
CA ASN A 53 14.36 17.48 3.41
C ASN A 53 14.33 17.97 1.97
N LYS A 54 13.27 18.69 1.58
CA LYS A 54 13.09 19.22 0.23
C LYS A 54 14.14 20.24 -0.19
N LYS A 55 14.81 20.93 0.75
CA LYS A 55 15.80 21.95 0.43
C LYS A 55 17.15 21.36 0.04
N THR A 56 17.54 20.30 0.74
CA THR A 56 18.82 19.61 0.51
C THR A 56 18.65 18.37 -0.37
N ASN A 57 17.43 17.96 -0.64
CA ASN A 57 17.10 16.71 -1.34
C ASN A 57 17.71 15.48 -0.64
N THR A 58 17.72 15.49 0.70
CA THR A 58 18.25 14.42 1.53
C THR A 58 17.13 13.74 2.33
N VAL A 59 17.37 12.51 2.72
CA VAL A 59 16.47 11.75 3.60
C VAL A 59 17.19 11.54 4.93
N ASP A 60 16.57 11.99 6.01
CA ASP A 60 17.03 11.73 7.37
C ASP A 60 16.26 10.52 7.92
N ILE A 61 16.98 9.52 8.38
CA ILE A 61 16.44 8.24 8.83
C ILE A 61 16.95 7.99 10.25
N SER A 62 16.04 7.69 11.18
CA SER A 62 16.41 7.44 12.57
C SER A 62 17.12 6.09 12.79
N ASN A 63 16.88 5.11 11.89
CA ASN A 63 17.51 3.78 11.93
C ASN A 63 17.61 3.22 10.50
N ASP A 64 18.81 2.98 10.02
CA ASP A 64 19.08 2.53 8.65
C ASP A 64 18.82 1.03 8.44
N MET A 65 18.78 0.25 9.50
CA MET A 65 18.79 -1.23 9.42
C MET A 65 17.58 -1.79 8.67
N ASP A 66 16.40 -1.17 8.81
CA ASP A 66 15.14 -1.62 8.20
C ASP A 66 14.73 -0.74 7.00
N TYR A 67 15.52 0.29 6.65
CA TYR A 67 15.13 1.29 5.66
C TYR A 67 14.85 0.71 4.27
N LEU A 68 15.72 -0.14 3.76
CA LEU A 68 15.54 -0.72 2.42
C LEU A 68 14.28 -1.56 2.30
N LEU A 69 13.96 -2.33 3.35
CA LEU A 69 12.72 -3.08 3.39
C LEU A 69 11.51 -2.15 3.49
N ILE A 70 11.56 -1.14 4.35
CA ILE A 70 10.49 -0.12 4.46
C ILE A 70 10.27 0.59 3.12
N GLN A 71 11.35 0.98 2.44
CA GLN A 71 11.29 1.63 1.12
C GLN A 71 10.55 0.77 0.11
N GLU A 72 10.88 -0.51 0.03
CA GLU A 72 10.25 -1.45 -0.90
C GLU A 72 8.78 -1.70 -0.54
N LEU A 73 8.47 -1.93 0.73
CA LEU A 73 7.10 -2.18 1.18
C LEU A 73 6.22 -0.93 1.04
N ASP A 74 6.75 0.26 1.31
CA ASP A 74 6.03 1.52 1.12
C ASP A 74 5.72 1.78 -0.36
N TYR A 75 6.67 1.48 -1.24
CA TYR A 75 6.44 1.54 -2.69
C TYR A 75 5.34 0.58 -3.13
N LYS A 76 5.37 -0.68 -2.67
CA LYS A 76 4.41 -1.72 -3.03
C LYS A 76 3.02 -1.48 -2.43
N SER A 77 2.95 -1.05 -1.17
CA SER A 77 1.67 -0.84 -0.47
C SER A 77 0.95 0.45 -0.83
N LYS A 78 1.61 1.37 -1.48
CA LYS A 78 1.13 2.70 -1.94
C LYS A 78 0.06 3.33 -1.07
N LEU A 79 0.41 4.36 -0.36
CA LEU A 79 -0.57 5.19 0.34
C LEU A 79 -1.60 5.70 -0.67
N LEU A 80 -2.86 5.33 -0.49
CA LEU A 80 -3.94 5.86 -1.30
C LEU A 80 -4.22 7.30 -0.89
N GLU A 81 -3.43 8.22 -1.41
CA GLU A 81 -3.69 9.68 -1.28
C GLU A 81 -4.91 10.12 -2.06
N MET A 82 -5.47 9.23 -2.84
CA MET A 82 -6.60 9.51 -3.69
C MET A 82 -7.90 9.58 -2.90
N ASN A 83 -8.85 10.30 -3.44
CA ASN A 83 -10.18 10.52 -2.86
C ASN A 83 -11.04 9.25 -2.68
N LYS A 84 -10.47 8.06 -2.83
CA LYS A 84 -11.17 6.78 -2.76
C LYS A 84 -10.37 5.75 -1.95
N PRO A 85 -10.13 5.97 -0.65
CA PRO A 85 -9.56 4.93 0.21
C PRO A 85 -10.52 3.74 0.31
N ILE A 86 -9.98 2.60 0.69
CA ILE A 86 -10.80 1.42 0.98
C ILE A 86 -11.72 1.69 2.17
N ASP A 87 -11.19 2.34 3.20
CA ASP A 87 -11.97 2.76 4.36
C ASP A 87 -12.99 3.85 4.00
N PRO A 88 -14.28 3.59 4.16
CA PRO A 88 -15.32 4.56 3.84
C PRO A 88 -15.27 5.83 4.69
N LYS A 89 -14.64 5.81 5.85
CA LYS A 89 -14.47 6.97 6.74
C LYS A 89 -13.15 7.71 6.52
N LYS A 90 -12.31 7.25 5.60
CA LYS A 90 -11.02 7.87 5.23
C LYS A 90 -10.05 8.01 6.41
N VAL A 91 -10.10 7.08 7.36
CA VAL A 91 -9.18 7.04 8.50
C VAL A 91 -7.96 6.22 8.17
N ILE A 92 -8.16 5.03 7.56
CA ILE A 92 -7.10 4.12 7.12
C ILE A 92 -6.83 4.36 5.63
N HIS A 93 -5.57 4.58 5.29
CA HIS A 93 -5.13 4.93 3.93
C HIS A 93 -4.40 3.79 3.21
N SER A 94 -4.46 2.59 3.74
CA SER A 94 -3.88 1.39 3.12
C SER A 94 -4.84 0.73 2.13
N ASN A 95 -4.27 -0.09 1.25
CA ASN A 95 -4.99 -0.90 0.27
C ASN A 95 -4.69 -2.40 0.39
N ASN A 96 -4.08 -2.84 1.49
CA ASN A 96 -3.48 -4.15 1.64
C ASN A 96 -3.56 -4.56 3.11
N TYR A 97 -3.88 -5.80 3.40
CA TYR A 97 -4.05 -6.26 4.79
C TYR A 97 -2.73 -6.33 5.58
N LEU A 98 -1.60 -6.38 4.88
CA LEU A 98 -0.27 -6.36 5.48
C LEU A 98 0.20 -4.95 5.84
N SER A 99 -0.56 -3.91 5.54
CA SER A 99 -0.19 -2.53 5.85
C SER A 99 -1.33 -1.77 6.51
N LEU A 100 -0.99 -0.95 7.50
CA LEU A 100 -1.92 -0.03 8.13
C LEU A 100 -1.30 1.37 8.16
N ALA A 101 -1.75 2.23 7.25
CA ALA A 101 -1.32 3.61 7.18
C ALA A 101 -2.41 4.54 7.73
N VAL A 102 -2.09 5.31 8.75
CA VAL A 102 -3.01 6.23 9.40
C VAL A 102 -2.34 7.57 9.71
N LYS A 103 -3.11 8.64 9.76
CA LYS A 103 -2.61 9.92 10.29
C LYS A 103 -2.41 9.78 11.79
N LYS A 104 -1.31 10.30 12.32
CA LYS A 104 -1.04 10.34 13.77
C LYS A 104 -2.17 11.03 14.54
N GLU A 105 -2.73 12.09 13.97
CA GLU A 105 -3.92 12.78 14.49
C GLU A 105 -5.13 11.85 14.65
N SER A 106 -5.31 10.87 13.77
CA SER A 106 -6.43 9.93 13.86
C SER A 106 -6.29 8.95 15.02
N VAL A 107 -5.04 8.66 15.42
CA VAL A 107 -4.75 7.84 16.61
C VAL A 107 -5.06 8.65 17.88
N THR A 108 -4.54 9.87 18.00
CA THR A 108 -4.70 10.71 19.20
C THR A 108 -6.12 11.22 19.41
N SER A 109 -6.87 11.47 18.34
CA SER A 109 -8.26 11.94 18.41
C SER A 109 -9.30 10.82 18.60
N GLY A 110 -8.86 9.56 18.69
CA GLY A 110 -9.76 8.42 18.80
C GLY A 110 -10.54 8.08 17.52
N LYS A 111 -10.24 8.73 16.39
CA LYS A 111 -10.88 8.41 15.10
C LYS A 111 -10.53 7.00 14.62
N LEU A 112 -9.34 6.50 14.97
CA LEU A 112 -8.96 5.11 14.72
C LEU A 112 -9.56 4.21 15.82
N SER A 113 -10.86 4.02 15.78
CA SER A 113 -11.58 3.14 16.72
C SER A 113 -11.47 1.66 16.31
N GLU A 114 -11.85 0.77 17.21
CA GLU A 114 -11.92 -0.69 16.92
C GLU A 114 -12.85 -0.98 15.76
N GLU A 115 -14.01 -0.32 15.72
CA GLU A 115 -14.99 -0.50 14.65
C GLU A 115 -14.44 -0.09 13.30
N ILE A 116 -13.62 0.96 13.23
CA ILE A 116 -12.96 1.38 11.98
C ILE A 116 -11.94 0.34 11.51
N ILE A 117 -11.18 -0.23 12.43
CA ILE A 117 -10.23 -1.31 12.13
C ILE A 117 -10.99 -2.53 11.63
N GLN A 118 -12.03 -2.97 12.34
CA GLN A 118 -12.87 -4.11 11.95
C GLN A 118 -13.52 -3.89 10.58
N GLN A 119 -14.10 -2.71 10.32
CA GLN A 119 -14.68 -2.37 9.02
C GLN A 119 -13.66 -2.42 7.88
N TYR A 120 -12.43 -1.97 8.14
CA TYR A 120 -11.35 -2.05 7.16
C TYR A 120 -11.02 -3.50 6.82
N TYR A 121 -10.79 -4.36 7.82
CA TYR A 121 -10.46 -5.76 7.59
C TYR A 121 -11.63 -6.56 7.02
N GLU A 122 -12.88 -6.22 7.36
CA GLU A 122 -14.07 -6.82 6.72
C GLU A 122 -14.12 -6.57 5.20
N ILE A 123 -13.74 -5.38 4.77
CA ILE A 123 -13.63 -5.07 3.32
C ILE A 123 -12.54 -5.92 2.66
N LEU A 124 -11.43 -6.13 3.35
CA LEU A 124 -10.32 -6.94 2.84
C LEU A 124 -10.65 -8.43 2.75
N ARG A 125 -11.45 -8.95 3.69
CA ARG A 125 -11.97 -10.33 3.62
C ARG A 125 -12.96 -10.53 2.49
N ASN A 126 -13.77 -9.53 2.18
CA ASN A 126 -14.86 -9.64 1.23
C ASN A 126 -14.87 -8.49 0.22
N PRO A 127 -13.91 -8.47 -0.70
CA PRO A 127 -13.81 -7.42 -1.72
C PRO A 127 -15.02 -7.36 -2.65
N ASN A 128 -15.64 -8.49 -2.93
CA ASN A 128 -16.85 -8.58 -3.77
C ASN A 128 -18.00 -7.74 -3.20
N LYS A 129 -18.19 -7.75 -1.89
CA LYS A 129 -19.20 -6.92 -1.20
C LYS A 129 -18.95 -5.43 -1.39
N LYS A 130 -17.69 -5.01 -1.40
CA LYS A 130 -17.31 -3.62 -1.66
C LYS A 130 -17.73 -3.15 -3.05
N TYR A 131 -17.60 -4.02 -4.04
CA TYR A 131 -17.90 -3.70 -5.44
C TYR A 131 -19.31 -4.08 -5.89
N GLU A 132 -20.16 -4.61 -5.00
CA GLU A 132 -21.50 -5.09 -5.30
C GLU A 132 -22.36 -4.07 -6.07
N LYS A 133 -22.29 -2.80 -5.67
CA LYS A 133 -23.04 -1.68 -6.29
C LYS A 133 -22.33 -1.03 -7.47
N LYS A 134 -21.22 -1.59 -7.94
CA LYS A 134 -20.40 -1.04 -9.03
C LYS A 134 -20.03 -2.13 -10.03
N PRO A 135 -20.91 -2.45 -11.00
CA PRO A 135 -20.74 -3.60 -11.90
C PRO A 135 -19.40 -3.64 -12.62
N GLN A 136 -18.92 -2.49 -13.11
CA GLN A 136 -17.62 -2.41 -13.80
C GLN A 136 -16.44 -2.71 -12.86
N ALA A 137 -16.43 -2.12 -11.66
CA ALA A 137 -15.39 -2.38 -10.67
C ALA A 137 -15.42 -3.84 -10.20
N ARG A 138 -16.61 -4.43 -10.10
CA ARG A 138 -16.79 -5.85 -9.78
C ARG A 138 -16.24 -6.76 -10.86
N ALA A 139 -16.51 -6.46 -12.13
CA ALA A 139 -15.95 -7.23 -13.24
C ALA A 139 -14.42 -7.20 -13.25
N LEU A 140 -13.82 -6.01 -13.07
CA LEU A 140 -12.36 -5.88 -12.95
C LEU A 140 -11.79 -6.62 -11.74
N TYR A 141 -12.52 -6.60 -10.61
CA TYR A 141 -12.09 -7.35 -9.44
C TYR A 141 -12.12 -8.86 -9.69
N HIS A 142 -13.13 -9.39 -10.39
CA HIS A 142 -13.17 -10.80 -10.73
C HIS A 142 -11.97 -11.24 -11.58
N VAL A 143 -11.61 -10.45 -12.58
CA VAL A 143 -10.40 -10.70 -13.38
C VAL A 143 -9.13 -10.69 -12.51
N ALA A 144 -9.02 -9.72 -11.59
CA ALA A 144 -7.91 -9.68 -10.65
C ALA A 144 -7.91 -10.91 -9.72
N GLU A 145 -9.06 -11.32 -9.22
CA GLU A 145 -9.21 -12.47 -8.32
C GLU A 145 -8.88 -13.81 -9.01
N GLU A 146 -9.27 -14.00 -10.28
CA GLU A 146 -8.88 -15.17 -11.07
C GLU A 146 -7.35 -15.31 -11.17
N ARG A 147 -6.64 -14.19 -11.31
CA ARG A 147 -5.18 -14.16 -11.39
C ARG A 147 -4.49 -14.26 -10.03
N LEU A 148 -5.00 -13.56 -9.02
CA LEU A 148 -4.36 -13.40 -7.72
C LEU A 148 -4.82 -14.44 -6.68
N GLY A 149 -5.87 -15.21 -6.98
CA GLY A 149 -6.52 -16.10 -6.03
C GLY A 149 -7.40 -15.37 -5.01
N GLN A 150 -7.98 -16.09 -4.08
CA GLN A 150 -8.78 -15.56 -2.98
C GLN A 150 -7.90 -14.83 -1.95
N PRO A 151 -8.44 -13.84 -1.21
CA PRO A 151 -7.74 -13.26 -0.08
C PRO A 151 -7.39 -14.32 0.98
N ASP A 152 -6.25 -14.18 1.61
CA ASP A 152 -5.84 -15.03 2.74
C ASP A 152 -6.61 -14.61 4.01
N ILE A 153 -7.78 -15.22 4.21
CA ILE A 153 -8.67 -14.91 5.33
C ILE A 153 -7.99 -15.18 6.67
N GLU A 154 -7.19 -16.24 6.76
CA GLU A 154 -6.51 -16.62 8.01
C GLU A 154 -5.47 -15.55 8.39
N ALA A 155 -4.67 -15.08 7.44
CA ALA A 155 -3.71 -14.00 7.68
C ALA A 155 -4.40 -12.67 8.02
N ILE A 156 -5.49 -12.35 7.34
CA ILE A 156 -6.30 -11.15 7.62
C ILE A 156 -6.83 -11.18 9.06
N ASP A 157 -7.40 -12.31 9.49
CA ASP A 157 -7.93 -12.48 10.85
C ASP A 157 -6.85 -12.41 11.93
N LYS A 158 -5.69 -13.04 11.68
CA LYS A 158 -4.55 -12.99 12.61
C LYS A 158 -4.05 -11.57 12.81
N ILE A 159 -3.90 -10.81 11.73
CA ILE A 159 -3.41 -9.43 11.78
C ILE A 159 -4.41 -8.51 12.48
N GLU A 160 -5.69 -8.61 12.13
CA GLU A 160 -6.73 -7.81 12.80
C GLU A 160 -6.76 -8.07 14.31
N LYS A 161 -6.81 -9.34 14.72
CA LYS A 161 -6.78 -9.72 16.14
C LYS A 161 -5.55 -9.20 16.85
N PHE A 162 -4.38 -9.29 16.20
CA PHE A 162 -3.14 -8.77 16.74
C PHE A 162 -3.21 -7.26 16.97
N ILE A 163 -3.68 -6.48 15.99
CA ILE A 163 -3.80 -5.02 16.11
C ILE A 163 -4.73 -4.65 17.27
N LEU A 164 -5.89 -5.30 17.36
CA LEU A 164 -6.88 -5.01 18.40
C LEU A 164 -6.37 -5.34 19.80
N ALA A 165 -5.58 -6.41 19.94
CA ALA A 165 -5.06 -6.87 21.22
C ALA A 165 -3.81 -6.10 21.70
N ASN A 166 -3.03 -5.49 20.79
CA ASN A 166 -1.70 -4.94 21.10
C ASN A 166 -1.59 -3.44 20.79
N LYS A 167 -2.68 -2.68 20.91
CA LYS A 167 -2.69 -1.26 20.57
C LYS A 167 -1.61 -0.45 21.29
N GLU A 168 -1.46 -0.64 22.59
CA GLU A 168 -0.50 0.12 23.40
C GLU A 168 0.92 -0.13 22.93
N ASP A 169 1.31 -1.37 22.68
CA ASP A 169 2.64 -1.74 22.23
C ASP A 169 2.92 -1.27 20.80
N ILE A 170 1.90 -1.30 19.94
CA ILE A 170 2.01 -0.81 18.55
C ILE A 170 2.34 0.68 18.51
N TRP A 171 1.79 1.50 19.39
CA TRP A 171 2.04 2.95 19.41
C TRP A 171 3.18 3.37 20.31
N LYS A 172 3.72 2.47 21.12
CA LYS A 172 4.82 2.76 22.04
C LYS A 172 6.07 3.28 21.32
N GLY A 173 6.63 4.39 21.82
CA GLY A 173 7.83 5.00 21.25
C GLY A 173 7.59 5.82 19.97
N ILE A 174 6.35 5.94 19.49
CA ILE A 174 6.00 6.77 18.34
C ILE A 174 5.60 8.17 18.83
N ASN A 175 6.26 9.21 18.29
CA ASN A 175 5.82 10.58 18.52
C ASN A 175 4.56 10.88 17.70
N LEU A 176 3.41 10.87 18.37
CA LEU A 176 2.10 11.08 17.75
C LEU A 176 1.72 12.55 17.57
N GLU A 177 2.49 13.52 18.11
CA GLU A 177 2.19 14.95 18.01
C GLU A 177 2.48 15.53 16.61
N LYS A 178 3.39 14.90 15.85
CA LYS A 178 3.71 15.34 14.50
C LYS A 178 2.52 15.13 13.55
N LYS A 179 2.26 16.12 12.68
CA LYS A 179 1.19 16.06 11.68
C LYS A 179 1.61 15.27 10.42
N ASN A 180 1.94 13.99 10.59
CA ASN A 180 2.29 13.09 9.49
C ASN A 180 1.65 11.71 9.71
N TYR A 181 2.11 10.71 8.97
CA TYR A 181 1.55 9.35 9.01
C TYR A 181 2.36 8.44 9.92
N VAL A 182 1.66 7.45 10.50
CA VAL A 182 2.25 6.19 10.93
C VAL A 182 1.88 5.13 9.91
N LYS A 183 2.87 4.31 9.52
CA LYS A 183 2.66 3.15 8.66
C LYS A 183 3.21 1.90 9.34
N LEU A 184 2.32 0.96 9.60
CA LEU A 184 2.66 -0.36 10.10
C LEU A 184 2.79 -1.30 8.92
N PHE A 185 3.83 -2.10 8.89
CA PHE A 185 4.03 -3.16 7.92
C PHE A 185 4.14 -4.50 8.62
N PHE A 186 3.24 -5.40 8.31
CA PHE A 186 3.27 -6.78 8.77
C PHE A 186 4.11 -7.59 7.79
N VAL A 187 5.14 -8.23 8.31
CA VAL A 187 6.15 -8.93 7.51
C VAL A 187 6.31 -10.37 7.99
N TYR A 188 6.48 -11.29 7.08
CA TYR A 188 6.86 -12.66 7.41
C TYR A 188 8.34 -12.72 7.76
N GLN A 189 8.79 -13.80 8.41
CA GLN A 189 10.20 -14.02 8.66
C GLN A 189 11.03 -14.09 7.37
N GLU A 190 10.43 -14.63 6.32
CA GLU A 190 11.01 -14.71 5.00
C GLU A 190 10.72 -13.42 4.22
N GLU A 191 11.76 -12.64 3.97
CA GLU A 191 11.65 -11.35 3.30
C GLU A 191 11.07 -11.47 1.88
N GLU A 192 11.52 -12.44 1.09
CA GLU A 192 11.06 -12.65 -0.27
C GLU A 192 9.57 -13.01 -0.32
N LYS A 193 9.10 -13.88 0.58
CA LYS A 193 7.68 -14.18 0.75
C LYS A 193 6.87 -12.90 1.06
N THR A 194 7.40 -12.07 1.95
CA THR A 194 6.78 -10.78 2.27
C THR A 194 6.62 -9.92 1.04
N LYS A 195 7.68 -9.75 0.26
CA LYS A 195 7.68 -8.91 -0.95
C LYS A 195 6.70 -9.41 -2.02
N GLU A 196 6.65 -10.72 -2.23
CA GLU A 196 5.72 -11.34 -3.17
C GLU A 196 4.26 -11.10 -2.78
N ILE A 197 3.90 -11.35 -1.51
CA ILE A 197 2.53 -11.15 -1.03
C ILE A 197 2.15 -9.67 -1.09
N TYR A 198 3.05 -8.75 -0.71
CA TYR A 198 2.79 -7.31 -0.86
C TYR A 198 2.51 -6.91 -2.30
N LYS A 199 3.22 -7.48 -3.27
CA LYS A 199 2.99 -7.24 -4.69
C LYS A 199 1.57 -7.69 -5.10
N ILE A 200 1.19 -8.91 -4.75
CA ILE A 200 -0.12 -9.48 -5.05
C ILE A 200 -1.24 -8.65 -4.40
N GLU A 201 -1.16 -8.43 -3.11
CA GLU A 201 -2.23 -7.79 -2.35
C GLU A 201 -2.37 -6.29 -2.65
N SER A 202 -1.29 -5.60 -3.04
CA SER A 202 -1.38 -4.20 -3.46
C SER A 202 -2.17 -4.01 -4.75
N GLU A 203 -2.17 -4.99 -5.64
CA GLU A 203 -2.92 -4.96 -6.88
C GLU A 203 -4.42 -5.25 -6.67
N ARG A 204 -4.75 -6.15 -5.77
CA ARG A 204 -6.11 -6.65 -5.52
C ARG A 204 -7.17 -5.56 -5.39
N TYR A 205 -6.88 -4.51 -4.62
CA TYR A 205 -7.84 -3.44 -4.33
C TYR A 205 -7.59 -2.16 -5.13
N LEU A 206 -6.41 -2.03 -5.73
CA LEU A 206 -6.02 -0.84 -6.47
C LEU A 206 -6.66 -0.80 -7.85
N ILE A 207 -6.56 -1.89 -8.60
CA ILE A 207 -7.03 -2.01 -9.98
C ILE A 207 -8.50 -1.63 -10.13
N PRO A 208 -9.46 -2.22 -9.38
CA PRO A 208 -10.87 -1.89 -9.55
C PRO A 208 -11.22 -0.44 -9.21
N ASN A 209 -10.42 0.22 -8.39
CA ASN A 209 -10.65 1.60 -7.99
C ASN A 209 -10.06 2.62 -8.98
N ILE A 210 -8.94 2.27 -9.62
CA ILE A 210 -8.17 3.18 -10.48
C ILE A 210 -8.60 3.06 -11.93
N TYR A 211 -8.78 1.84 -12.41
CA TYR A 211 -8.96 1.58 -13.84
C TYR A 211 -10.40 1.30 -14.27
N ASN A 212 -11.35 1.28 -13.35
CA ASN A 212 -12.71 0.79 -13.58
C ASN A 212 -13.55 1.58 -14.60
N ASN A 213 -13.18 2.81 -14.94
CA ASN A 213 -13.95 3.67 -15.83
C ASN A 213 -13.14 4.10 -17.07
N ASN A 214 -12.05 3.44 -17.36
CA ASN A 214 -11.18 3.82 -18.47
C ASN A 214 -11.34 2.85 -19.63
N ASN A 215 -11.81 3.34 -20.78
CA ASN A 215 -11.99 2.55 -21.99
C ASN A 215 -10.67 2.13 -22.66
N PHE A 216 -9.55 2.67 -22.21
CA PHE A 216 -8.21 2.31 -22.70
C PHE A 216 -7.52 1.24 -21.87
N ASN A 217 -8.20 0.71 -20.85
CA ASN A 217 -7.67 -0.42 -20.09
C ASN A 217 -7.59 -1.65 -20.98
N MET A 218 -6.44 -2.29 -20.95
CA MET A 218 -6.19 -3.53 -21.67
C MET A 218 -5.77 -4.61 -20.69
N GLU A 219 -6.21 -5.82 -20.97
CA GLU A 219 -5.84 -7.00 -20.19
C GLU A 219 -4.62 -7.66 -20.84
N PHE A 220 -3.63 -7.97 -20.02
CA PHE A 220 -2.40 -8.65 -20.42
C PHE A 220 -2.13 -9.82 -19.47
N GLU A 221 -1.25 -10.74 -19.86
CA GLU A 221 -0.83 -11.87 -19.02
C GLU A 221 -0.38 -11.48 -17.60
N LYS A 222 0.20 -10.29 -17.46
CA LYS A 222 0.72 -9.77 -16.16
C LYS A 222 -0.27 -8.87 -15.42
N GLY A 223 -1.50 -8.77 -15.84
CA GLY A 223 -2.54 -7.97 -15.22
C GLY A 223 -3.10 -6.88 -16.14
N ILE A 224 -3.96 -6.05 -15.58
CA ILE A 224 -4.60 -4.96 -16.30
C ILE A 224 -3.65 -3.79 -16.42
N VAL A 225 -3.35 -3.37 -17.65
CA VAL A 225 -2.54 -2.22 -17.96
C VAL A 225 -3.39 -1.20 -18.70
N GLY A 226 -3.32 0.05 -18.31
CA GLY A 226 -4.07 1.10 -18.97
C GLY A 226 -3.88 2.45 -18.27
N LEU A 227 -4.64 3.43 -18.73
CA LEU A 227 -4.66 4.74 -18.11
C LEU A 227 -5.52 4.71 -16.85
N PRO A 228 -5.11 5.37 -15.77
CA PRO A 228 -5.94 5.54 -14.59
C PRO A 228 -7.22 6.26 -14.96
N ASN A 229 -8.29 6.01 -14.20
CA ASN A 229 -9.51 6.76 -14.41
C ASN A 229 -9.31 8.25 -14.09
N ASP A 230 -10.19 9.08 -14.62
CA ASP A 230 -10.19 10.54 -14.52
C ASP A 230 -10.25 11.10 -13.09
N ASN A 231 -10.43 10.26 -12.09
CA ASN A 231 -10.39 10.65 -10.68
C ASN A 231 -9.03 10.45 -10.00
N MET A 232 -8.01 10.08 -10.75
CA MET A 232 -6.65 10.05 -10.23
C MET A 232 -6.06 11.45 -10.12
N GLY A 233 -6.61 12.19 -9.19
CA GLY A 233 -5.81 13.11 -8.43
C GLY A 233 -5.35 14.41 -9.06
N MET A 234 -5.87 14.90 -10.14
CA MET A 234 -5.58 16.26 -10.60
C MET A 234 -6.84 17.01 -10.98
N ASN A 235 -7.62 17.43 -9.98
CA ASN A 235 -8.78 18.33 -10.17
C ASN A 235 -9.76 17.88 -11.26
N SER A 236 -10.01 16.57 -11.36
CA SER A 236 -10.92 15.97 -12.33
C SER A 236 -10.56 16.25 -13.81
N LYS A 237 -9.36 16.71 -14.09
CA LYS A 237 -8.90 16.86 -15.47
C LYS A 237 -8.51 15.50 -16.00
N LYS A 238 -9.03 15.16 -17.16
CA LYS A 238 -8.64 13.96 -17.88
C LYS A 238 -7.14 13.99 -18.19
N PRO A 239 -6.43 12.85 -18.13
CA PRO A 239 -5.07 12.79 -18.60
C PRO A 239 -4.98 13.33 -20.04
N TYR A 240 -3.95 14.07 -20.32
CA TYR A 240 -3.75 14.70 -21.62
C TYR A 240 -3.80 13.70 -22.80
N LEU A 241 -3.45 12.45 -22.57
CA LEU A 241 -3.46 11.37 -23.55
C LEU A 241 -4.85 10.84 -23.91
N GLU A 242 -5.88 11.11 -23.10
CA GLU A 242 -7.26 10.71 -23.41
C GLU A 242 -7.89 11.58 -24.50
N ASN A 243 -7.29 12.72 -24.83
CA ASN A 243 -7.82 13.69 -25.77
C ASN A 243 -7.11 13.66 -27.13
N LYS A 244 -6.29 12.64 -27.37
CA LYS A 244 -5.63 12.38 -28.65
C LYS A 244 -6.03 11.03 -29.19
#